data_b9db561ba581c786496f8e7548f8cb44
#
_entry.id   b9db561ba581c786496f8e7548f8cb44
#
_cell.length_a   1.000
_cell.length_b   1.000
_cell.length_c   1.000
_cell.angle_alpha   90.00
_cell.angle_beta   90.00
_cell.angle_gamma   90.00
#
_symmetry.space_group_name_H-M   'P 1'
#
loop_
_entity.id
_entity.type
_entity.pdbx_description
1 polymer ?
#
loop_
_entity_poly.entity_id
_entity_poly.type
_entity_poly.pdbx_seq_one_letter_code
_entity_poly.pdbx_strand_id
1 'polypeptide(L)'
;MTITRYHNRAYWKPKDPSIIPMKIVSIATSRKKGTRKQCVESAELIADHGLSADAHAGRWHRQVSFLAAESIEHARKRGLTVDFGDFAENIATTGVDWPRVPIGTRFRLGKAAVIEITQIGKECKNKCAIYYQAGDCIMPREGVFARVLTGGVIHTGDAIEIV
;
A
#
# COMPACT_ATOMS: atom_id res chain seq x y z
N MET A 1 -21.28 8.89 -28.81
CA MET A 1 -21.18 9.75 -27.61
C MET A 1 -20.01 9.29 -26.75
N THR A 2 -18.90 9.99 -26.86
CA THR A 2 -17.69 9.65 -26.12
C THR A 2 -17.76 10.35 -24.77
N ILE A 3 -17.97 9.59 -23.70
CA ILE A 3 -17.94 10.13 -22.35
C ILE A 3 -16.47 10.29 -21.96
N THR A 4 -15.95 11.49 -22.14
CA THR A 4 -14.65 11.90 -21.64
C THR A 4 -14.74 11.97 -20.11
N ARG A 5 -14.32 10.93 -19.42
CA ARG A 5 -14.14 10.98 -17.97
C ARG A 5 -12.95 11.91 -17.68
N TYR A 6 -13.23 13.17 -17.48
CA TYR A 6 -12.27 14.08 -16.87
C TYR A 6 -11.99 13.59 -15.45
N HIS A 7 -10.85 12.98 -15.27
CA HIS A 7 -10.33 12.61 -13.98
C HIS A 7 -10.03 13.91 -13.23
N ASN A 8 -10.81 14.16 -12.24
CA ASN A 8 -10.66 15.32 -11.38
C ASN A 8 -9.45 15.13 -10.44
N ARG A 9 -8.23 15.16 -11.01
CA ARG A 9 -6.96 15.14 -10.27
C ARG A 9 -6.81 16.32 -9.31
N ALA A 10 -7.69 17.34 -9.44
CA ALA A 10 -7.51 18.63 -8.79
C ALA A 10 -7.95 18.71 -7.32
N TYR A 11 -8.62 17.68 -6.77
CA TYR A 11 -9.25 17.81 -5.44
C TYR A 11 -8.70 16.92 -4.35
N TRP A 12 -7.88 15.91 -4.66
CA TRP A 12 -7.23 15.18 -3.59
C TRP A 12 -5.97 15.95 -3.15
N LYS A 13 -5.98 16.37 -1.89
CA LYS A 13 -4.80 16.94 -1.24
C LYS A 13 -4.41 16.05 -0.08
N PRO A 14 -3.11 15.79 0.11
CA PRO A 14 -2.65 15.10 1.31
C PRO A 14 -3.06 15.90 2.55
N LYS A 15 -3.17 15.22 3.68
CA LYS A 15 -3.25 15.89 4.97
C LYS A 15 -2.06 16.83 5.09
N ASP A 16 -2.21 17.91 5.86
CA ASP A 16 -1.12 18.87 6.06
C ASP A 16 0.17 18.14 6.47
N PRO A 17 1.21 18.16 5.64
CA PRO A 17 2.44 17.42 5.91
C PRO A 17 3.24 17.98 7.11
N SER A 18 2.92 19.19 7.57
CA SER A 18 3.50 19.75 8.80
C SER A 18 2.93 19.08 10.05
N ILE A 19 1.76 18.45 9.95
CA ILE A 19 1.09 17.77 11.05
C ILE A 19 1.37 16.27 11.02
N ILE A 20 1.18 15.63 9.85
CA ILE A 20 1.44 14.21 9.66
C ILE A 20 2.19 14.03 8.34
N PRO A 21 3.50 13.85 8.37
CA PRO A 21 4.28 13.67 7.16
C PRO A 21 3.94 12.35 6.46
N MET A 22 3.90 12.38 5.14
CA MET A 22 3.77 11.17 4.33
C MET A 22 5.10 10.43 4.33
N LYS A 23 5.13 9.25 4.94
CA LYS A 23 6.35 8.42 4.99
C LYS A 23 6.04 6.94 5.13
N ILE A 24 7.01 6.12 4.77
CA ILE A 24 7.01 4.68 4.98
C ILE A 24 7.25 4.40 6.46
N VAL A 25 6.34 3.64 7.08
CA VAL A 25 6.45 3.21 8.47
C VAL A 25 6.95 1.77 8.55
N SER A 26 6.52 0.91 7.63
CA SER A 26 6.90 -0.49 7.60
C SER A 26 6.94 -1.00 6.16
N ILE A 27 7.86 -1.92 5.91
CA ILE A 27 7.98 -2.68 4.66
C ILE A 27 7.91 -4.15 5.05
N ALA A 28 7.07 -4.93 4.37
CA ALA A 28 6.91 -6.34 4.65
C ALA A 28 6.78 -7.18 3.38
N THR A 29 7.35 -8.37 3.41
CA THR A 29 7.35 -9.32 2.31
C THR A 29 6.97 -10.72 2.77
N SER A 30 6.49 -11.55 1.86
CA SER A 30 6.23 -12.97 2.09
C SER A 30 6.51 -13.79 0.84
N ARG A 31 6.88 -15.04 1.02
CA ARG A 31 7.11 -15.98 -0.10
C ARG A 31 5.81 -16.59 -0.64
N LYS A 32 4.73 -16.53 0.13
CA LYS A 32 3.42 -17.11 -0.21
C LYS A 32 2.32 -16.05 -0.16
N LYS A 33 1.35 -16.14 -1.08
CA LYS A 33 0.13 -15.33 -1.05
C LYS A 33 -0.80 -15.76 0.09
N GLY A 34 -1.61 -14.83 0.60
CA GLY A 34 -2.61 -15.10 1.63
C GLY A 34 -2.03 -15.44 3.00
N THR A 35 -0.79 -15.05 3.26
CA THR A 35 -0.12 -15.23 4.55
C THR A 35 0.35 -13.88 5.10
N ARG A 36 0.58 -13.84 6.42
CA ARG A 36 1.24 -12.70 7.07
C ARG A 36 2.60 -12.46 6.43
N LYS A 37 2.96 -11.20 6.30
CA LYS A 37 4.24 -10.76 5.78
C LYS A 37 5.20 -10.43 6.92
N GLN A 38 6.48 -10.64 6.69
CA GLN A 38 7.53 -10.32 7.65
C GLN A 38 8.12 -8.96 7.35
N CYS A 39 8.28 -8.14 8.38
CA CYS A 39 8.86 -6.81 8.26
C CYS A 39 10.35 -6.88 7.95
N VAL A 40 10.78 -5.98 7.07
CA VAL A 40 12.18 -5.77 6.69
C VAL A 40 12.49 -4.26 6.76
N GLU A 41 13.74 -3.89 6.97
CA GLU A 41 14.13 -2.48 7.06
C GLU A 41 14.21 -1.80 5.70
N SER A 42 14.57 -2.56 4.67
CA SER A 42 14.67 -2.08 3.30
C SER A 42 14.28 -3.16 2.31
N ALA A 43 13.88 -2.73 1.13
CA ALA A 43 13.57 -3.63 0.02
C ALA A 43 13.78 -2.91 -1.31
N GLU A 44 14.02 -3.68 -2.36
CA GLU A 44 14.12 -3.17 -3.71
C GLU A 44 12.76 -3.24 -4.41
N LEU A 45 12.31 -2.12 -4.94
CA LEU A 45 11.21 -2.05 -5.90
C LEU A 45 11.79 -2.20 -7.31
N ILE A 46 11.21 -3.10 -8.08
CA ILE A 46 11.62 -3.39 -9.46
C ILE A 46 10.50 -2.94 -10.40
N ALA A 47 10.87 -2.16 -11.42
CA ALA A 47 9.91 -1.67 -12.42
C ALA A 47 9.13 -2.82 -13.06
N ASP A 48 7.82 -2.63 -13.23
CA ASP A 48 6.88 -3.60 -13.78
C ASP A 48 6.93 -4.99 -13.09
N HIS A 49 7.25 -5.00 -11.81
CA HIS A 49 7.35 -6.24 -11.03
C HIS A 49 6.79 -6.07 -9.62
N GLY A 50 7.33 -5.18 -8.81
CA GLY A 50 6.96 -4.98 -7.41
C GLY A 50 8.16 -5.11 -6.49
N LEU A 51 7.92 -5.53 -5.23
CA LEU A 51 8.99 -5.80 -4.27
C LEU A 51 9.74 -7.08 -4.66
N SER A 52 11.06 -7.00 -4.70
CA SER A 52 11.94 -8.15 -4.89
C SER A 52 11.62 -9.24 -3.86
N ALA A 53 11.52 -10.49 -4.32
CA ALA A 53 11.24 -11.66 -3.50
C ALA A 53 9.87 -11.68 -2.78
N ASP A 54 8.93 -10.83 -3.16
CA ASP A 54 7.56 -10.89 -2.63
C ASP A 54 6.63 -11.73 -3.52
N ALA A 55 5.72 -12.48 -2.88
CA ALA A 55 4.82 -13.39 -3.57
C ALA A 55 3.81 -12.69 -4.49
N HIS A 56 3.45 -11.42 -4.21
CA HIS A 56 2.51 -10.64 -5.02
C HIS A 56 3.19 -9.91 -6.18
N ALA A 57 4.52 -9.89 -6.25
CA ALA A 57 5.25 -9.29 -7.36
C ALA A 57 4.97 -10.03 -8.67
N GLY A 58 4.97 -9.29 -9.77
CA GLY A 58 4.74 -9.83 -11.10
C GLY A 58 4.14 -8.79 -12.04
N ARG A 59 3.97 -9.16 -13.31
CA ARG A 59 3.40 -8.28 -14.32
C ARG A 59 1.88 -8.25 -14.26
N TRP A 60 1.34 -7.50 -13.34
CA TRP A 60 -0.07 -7.26 -13.18
C TRP A 60 -0.30 -5.92 -12.46
N HIS A 61 -1.56 -5.56 -12.21
CA HIS A 61 -1.87 -4.24 -11.63
C HIS A 61 -1.74 -4.16 -10.11
N ARG A 62 -1.59 -5.29 -9.41
CA ARG A 62 -1.45 -5.35 -7.94
C ARG A 62 -0.05 -5.79 -7.52
N GLN A 63 0.97 -5.11 -8.02
CA GLN A 63 2.36 -5.46 -7.77
C GLN A 63 2.80 -5.19 -6.33
N VAL A 64 2.29 -4.10 -5.74
CA VAL A 64 2.61 -3.67 -4.38
C VAL A 64 1.33 -3.25 -3.68
N SER A 65 1.16 -3.64 -2.43
CA SER A 65 0.01 -3.23 -1.61
C SER A 65 0.41 -2.23 -0.54
N PHE A 66 -0.49 -1.28 -0.28
CA PHE A 66 -0.33 -0.23 0.72
C PHE A 66 -1.50 -0.22 1.70
N LEU A 67 -1.18 0.12 2.94
CA LEU A 67 -2.16 0.30 4.00
C LEU A 67 -1.72 1.44 4.90
N ALA A 68 -2.65 2.27 5.36
CA ALA A 68 -2.32 3.32 6.32
C ALA A 68 -2.00 2.70 7.69
N ALA A 69 -0.91 3.15 8.31
CA ALA A 69 -0.59 2.77 9.68
C ALA A 69 -1.71 3.19 10.64
N GLU A 70 -2.39 4.30 10.34
CA GLU A 70 -3.56 4.77 11.09
C GLU A 70 -4.72 3.78 11.02
N SER A 71 -4.92 3.11 9.89
CA SER A 71 -5.94 2.05 9.74
C SER A 71 -5.59 0.81 10.57
N ILE A 72 -4.34 0.42 10.62
CA ILE A 72 -3.86 -0.70 11.45
C ILE A 72 -4.05 -0.37 12.94
N GLU A 73 -3.69 0.84 13.35
CA GLU A 73 -3.89 1.30 14.72
C GLU A 73 -5.38 1.32 15.11
N HIS A 74 -6.24 1.76 14.19
CA HIS A 74 -7.68 1.72 14.41
C HIS A 74 -8.19 0.28 14.59
N ALA A 75 -7.68 -0.68 13.82
CA ALA A 75 -7.99 -2.10 13.98
C ALA A 75 -7.56 -2.62 15.37
N ARG A 76 -6.38 -2.24 15.84
CA ARG A 76 -5.92 -2.56 17.21
C ARG A 76 -6.88 -2.03 18.28
N LYS A 77 -7.31 -0.77 18.15
CA LYS A 77 -8.27 -0.14 19.08
C LYS A 77 -9.63 -0.82 19.10
N ARG A 78 -10.02 -1.47 18.01
CA ARG A 78 -11.23 -2.30 17.95
C ARG A 78 -11.05 -3.71 18.53
N GLY A 79 -9.88 -4.04 19.04
CA GLY A 79 -9.59 -5.31 19.71
C GLY A 79 -8.87 -6.35 18.86
N LEU A 80 -8.43 -6.03 17.64
CA LEU A 80 -7.62 -6.96 16.85
C LEU A 80 -6.18 -6.98 17.36
N THR A 81 -5.62 -8.19 17.49
CA THR A 81 -4.21 -8.38 17.82
C THR A 81 -3.42 -8.49 16.53
N VAL A 82 -3.00 -7.34 16.00
CA VAL A 82 -2.30 -7.23 14.71
C VAL A 82 -1.11 -6.30 14.79
N ASP A 83 -0.13 -6.56 13.96
CA ASP A 83 1.03 -5.72 13.74
C ASP A 83 1.24 -5.49 12.22
N PHE A 84 2.24 -4.70 11.86
CA PHE A 84 2.60 -4.49 10.46
C PHE A 84 2.89 -5.81 9.76
N GLY A 85 2.40 -5.97 8.54
CA GLY A 85 2.49 -7.20 7.76
C GLY A 85 1.38 -8.21 8.00
N ASP A 86 0.63 -8.09 9.09
CA ASP A 86 -0.38 -9.07 9.48
C ASP A 86 -1.63 -9.06 8.61
N PHE A 87 -1.91 -7.95 7.92
CA PHE A 87 -2.95 -7.89 6.89
C PHE A 87 -2.43 -8.23 5.49
N ALA A 88 -1.20 -8.74 5.40
CA ALA A 88 -0.49 -9.03 4.16
C ALA A 88 -0.19 -7.79 3.30
N GLU A 89 -0.19 -6.61 3.87
CA GLU A 89 0.26 -5.39 3.22
C GLU A 89 1.78 -5.39 3.05
N ASN A 90 2.25 -4.84 1.92
CA ASN A 90 3.67 -4.66 1.68
C ASN A 90 4.20 -3.41 2.40
N ILE A 91 3.52 -2.29 2.25
CA ILE A 91 4.01 -1.00 2.74
C ILE A 91 2.91 -0.36 3.60
N ALA A 92 3.23 -0.14 4.88
CA ALA A 92 2.43 0.67 5.77
C ALA A 92 2.99 2.09 5.82
N THR A 93 2.09 3.07 5.78
CA THR A 93 2.46 4.49 5.63
C THR A 93 1.72 5.36 6.60
N THR A 94 2.25 6.54 6.91
CA THR A 94 1.53 7.60 7.59
C THR A 94 1.18 8.74 6.63
N GLY A 95 0.17 9.53 6.99
CA GLY A 95 -0.16 10.77 6.30
C GLY A 95 -0.90 10.62 4.97
N VAL A 96 -1.22 9.41 4.54
CA VAL A 96 -1.95 9.15 3.29
C VAL A 96 -3.29 8.48 3.58
N ASP A 97 -4.37 9.09 3.13
CA ASP A 97 -5.71 8.49 3.15
C ASP A 97 -5.93 7.71 1.85
N TRP A 98 -5.39 6.50 1.81
CA TRP A 98 -5.32 5.69 0.60
C TRP A 98 -6.66 5.48 -0.10
N PRO A 99 -7.80 5.20 0.59
CA PRO A 99 -9.08 5.02 -0.10
C PRO A 99 -9.55 6.24 -0.89
N ARG A 100 -9.04 7.43 -0.58
CA ARG A 100 -9.39 8.67 -1.28
C ARG A 100 -8.42 9.06 -2.39
N VAL A 101 -7.29 8.37 -2.49
CA VAL A 101 -6.30 8.64 -3.54
C VAL A 101 -6.85 8.19 -4.89
N PRO A 102 -6.95 9.07 -5.90
CA PRO A 102 -7.43 8.68 -7.22
C PRO A 102 -6.53 7.62 -7.88
N ILE A 103 -7.14 6.66 -8.56
CA ILE A 103 -6.40 5.73 -9.42
C ILE A 103 -5.62 6.53 -10.47
N GLY A 104 -4.38 6.14 -10.74
CA GLY A 104 -3.45 6.85 -11.62
C GLY A 104 -2.59 7.90 -10.93
N THR A 105 -2.83 8.18 -9.65
CA THR A 105 -1.92 9.05 -8.87
C THR A 105 -0.57 8.37 -8.74
N ARG A 106 0.48 9.15 -8.90
CA ARG A 106 1.87 8.69 -8.81
C ARG A 106 2.54 9.23 -7.56
N PHE A 107 3.33 8.40 -6.94
CA PHE A 107 4.12 8.76 -5.77
C PHE A 107 5.57 8.36 -5.97
N ARG A 108 6.48 9.23 -5.53
CA ARG A 108 7.88 8.86 -5.31
C ARG A 108 8.03 8.35 -3.89
N LEU A 109 8.67 7.19 -3.75
CA LEU A 109 9.02 6.57 -2.49
C LEU A 109 10.53 6.67 -2.29
N GLY A 110 10.97 7.37 -1.24
CA GLY A 110 12.39 7.60 -1.01
C GLY A 110 13.04 8.43 -2.13
N LYS A 111 14.21 8.00 -2.58
CA LYS A 111 15.02 8.80 -3.51
C LYS A 111 14.59 8.68 -4.97
N ALA A 112 14.21 7.48 -5.40
CA ALA A 112 14.08 7.18 -6.84
C ALA A 112 12.83 6.39 -7.24
N ALA A 113 12.32 5.51 -6.39
CA ALA A 113 11.22 4.62 -6.75
C ALA A 113 9.94 5.41 -7.00
N VAL A 114 9.24 5.10 -8.09
CA VAL A 114 7.95 5.72 -8.45
C VAL A 114 6.91 4.64 -8.65
N ILE A 115 5.77 4.81 -8.00
CA ILE A 115 4.62 3.91 -8.12
C ILE A 115 3.40 4.67 -8.67
N GLU A 116 2.47 3.93 -9.27
CA GLU A 116 1.18 4.45 -9.73
C GLU A 116 0.06 3.62 -9.13
N ILE A 117 -0.91 4.27 -8.50
CA ILE A 117 -2.07 3.61 -7.90
C ILE A 117 -2.96 3.01 -9.00
N THR A 118 -3.25 1.72 -8.87
CA THR A 118 -3.99 0.95 -9.87
C THR A 118 -5.31 0.41 -9.38
N GLN A 119 -5.47 0.20 -8.07
CA GLN A 119 -6.70 -0.34 -7.51
C GLN A 119 -6.89 0.13 -6.07
N ILE A 120 -8.14 0.44 -5.71
CA ILE A 120 -8.55 0.78 -4.35
C ILE A 120 -9.41 -0.36 -3.83
N GLY A 121 -9.03 -0.94 -2.70
CA GLY A 121 -9.70 -2.09 -2.12
C GLY A 121 -9.58 -3.36 -2.97
N LYS A 122 -10.20 -4.41 -2.53
CA LYS A 122 -10.34 -5.65 -3.31
C LYS A 122 -11.55 -6.44 -2.87
N GLU A 123 -12.08 -7.25 -3.77
CA GLU A 123 -13.08 -8.27 -3.45
C GLU A 123 -12.39 -9.57 -3.05
N CYS A 124 -12.78 -10.11 -1.90
CA CYS A 124 -12.36 -11.43 -1.44
C CYS A 124 -13.59 -12.34 -1.43
N LYS A 125 -13.68 -13.26 -2.38
CA LYS A 125 -14.78 -14.24 -2.44
C LYS A 125 -14.76 -15.20 -1.26
N ASN A 126 -13.58 -15.59 -0.80
CA ASN A 126 -13.36 -16.46 0.34
C ASN A 126 -12.43 -15.78 1.33
N LYS A 127 -12.70 -15.96 2.62
CA LYS A 127 -11.82 -15.51 3.69
C LYS A 127 -10.53 -16.34 3.67
N CYS A 128 -9.39 -15.65 3.66
CA CYS A 128 -8.08 -16.30 3.70
C CYS A 128 -7.56 -16.45 5.14
N ALA A 129 -6.37 -17.05 5.27
CA ALA A 129 -5.71 -17.23 6.57
C ALA A 129 -5.57 -15.92 7.35
N ILE A 130 -5.35 -14.79 6.66
CA ILE A 130 -5.24 -13.46 7.28
C ILE A 130 -6.50 -13.12 8.08
N TYR A 131 -7.69 -13.32 7.50
CA TYR A 131 -8.95 -13.07 8.18
C TYR A 131 -9.08 -13.87 9.46
N TYR A 132 -8.76 -15.15 9.41
CA TYR A 132 -8.90 -16.05 10.58
C TYR A 132 -7.82 -15.79 11.64
N GLN A 133 -6.61 -15.44 11.25
CA GLN A 133 -5.51 -15.15 12.18
C GLN A 133 -5.67 -13.82 12.89
N ALA A 134 -6.11 -12.80 12.19
CA ALA A 134 -6.28 -11.44 12.72
C ALA A 134 -7.67 -11.19 13.33
N GLY A 135 -8.66 -12.01 12.99
CA GLY A 135 -10.07 -11.83 13.39
C GLY A 135 -10.89 -10.95 12.44
N ASP A 136 -10.26 -10.22 11.54
CA ASP A 136 -10.85 -9.45 10.46
C ASP A 136 -9.74 -9.10 9.44
N CYS A 137 -10.12 -8.61 8.27
CA CYS A 137 -9.16 -8.08 7.31
C CYS A 137 -9.66 -6.75 6.75
N ILE A 138 -8.83 -5.70 6.90
CA ILE A 138 -9.15 -4.34 6.44
C ILE A 138 -8.68 -4.07 5.00
N MET A 139 -7.84 -4.92 4.42
CA MET A 139 -7.36 -4.75 3.04
C MET A 139 -8.48 -4.59 2.00
N PRO A 140 -9.60 -5.33 2.07
CA PRO A 140 -10.70 -5.14 1.12
C PRO A 140 -11.29 -3.73 1.10
N ARG A 141 -11.29 -3.05 2.24
CA ARG A 141 -11.91 -1.73 2.42
C ARG A 141 -10.93 -0.58 2.34
N GLU A 142 -9.74 -0.75 2.90
CA GLU A 142 -8.80 0.34 3.18
C GLU A 142 -7.46 0.18 2.45
N GLY A 143 -7.18 -1.00 1.92
CA GLY A 143 -5.96 -1.26 1.17
C GLY A 143 -6.01 -0.71 -0.25
N VAL A 144 -4.84 -0.33 -0.78
CA VAL A 144 -4.67 0.03 -2.18
C VAL A 144 -3.51 -0.74 -2.80
N PHE A 145 -3.53 -0.81 -4.11
CA PHE A 145 -2.51 -1.49 -4.89
C PHE A 145 -1.91 -0.54 -5.92
N ALA A 146 -0.66 -0.78 -6.24
CA ALA A 146 0.09 -0.01 -7.20
C ALA A 146 0.95 -0.89 -8.09
N ARG A 147 1.35 -0.34 -9.21
CA ARG A 147 2.44 -0.86 -10.05
C ARG A 147 3.67 0.02 -9.88
N VAL A 148 4.83 -0.56 -10.07
CA VAL A 148 6.11 0.14 -10.03
C VAL A 148 6.43 0.66 -11.42
N LEU A 149 6.60 1.98 -11.55
CA LEU A 149 7.01 2.63 -12.80
C LEU A 149 8.53 2.77 -12.88
N THR A 150 9.15 3.16 -11.77
CA THR A 150 10.60 3.31 -11.65
C THR A 150 11.06 2.55 -10.41
N GLY A 151 12.05 1.70 -10.57
CA GLY A 151 12.63 0.95 -9.48
C GLY A 151 13.50 1.79 -8.55
N GLY A 152 13.83 1.21 -7.41
CA GLY A 152 14.73 1.80 -6.42
C GLY A 152 14.65 1.09 -5.09
N VAL A 153 15.65 1.28 -4.26
CA VAL A 153 15.66 0.76 -2.90
C VAL A 153 14.90 1.72 -2.00
N ILE A 154 13.96 1.18 -1.22
CA ILE A 154 13.20 1.93 -0.22
C ILE A 154 13.56 1.46 1.18
N HIS A 155 13.46 2.36 2.14
CA HIS A 155 13.76 2.11 3.54
C HIS A 155 12.59 2.54 4.43
N THR A 156 12.47 1.90 5.57
CA THR A 156 11.60 2.39 6.64
C THR A 156 12.01 3.82 7.01
N GLY A 157 11.04 4.73 7.07
CA GLY A 157 11.28 6.16 7.34
C GLY A 157 11.40 7.04 6.09
N ASP A 158 11.50 6.45 4.91
CA ASP A 158 11.57 7.20 3.66
C ASP A 158 10.34 8.08 3.44
N ALA A 159 10.57 9.28 2.92
CA ALA A 159 9.51 10.21 2.54
C ALA A 159 8.72 9.69 1.34
N ILE A 160 7.45 10.04 1.30
CA ILE A 160 6.55 9.80 0.18
C ILE A 160 6.14 11.16 -0.38
N GLU A 161 6.23 11.32 -1.69
CA GLU A 161 5.87 12.57 -2.38
C GLU A 161 4.99 12.28 -3.60
N ILE A 162 4.02 13.17 -3.84
CA ILE A 162 3.22 13.12 -5.07
C ILE A 162 4.06 13.67 -6.23
N VAL A 163 4.07 12.98 -7.34
CA VAL A 163 4.83 13.39 -8.54
C VAL A 163 3.96 13.46 -9.78
#